data_82cb690ff5b11f0ba9b2f3a6687a6d5b
#
_entry.id   82cb690ff5b11f0ba9b2f3a6687a6d5b
#
_cell.length_a   1.000
_cell.length_b   1.000
_cell.length_c   1.000
_cell.angle_alpha   90.00
_cell.angle_beta   90.00
_cell.angle_gamma   90.00
#
_symmetry.space_group_name_H-M   'P 1'
#
loop_
_entity.id
_entity.type
_entity.pdbx_description
1 polymer ?
#
loop_
_entity_poly.entity_id
_entity_poly.type
_entity_poly.pdbx_seq_one_letter_code
_entity_poly.pdbx_strand_id
1 'polypeptide(L)'
;MRRRRTYRKIRKGQFGYGDVWTFTALCADTKLVPTWYIGKRDMECATEFMKDLAGRLSNRVQLTTDGHKMYLEAVESAFGSEIDFSQFIKIYGNTEEEQKRYSPAQCVGTEKHRITGSPEDKGISTSYVERQNLTMRMNMRRFTRFPNAFSKKVENLACAVALHFMYYNFCRVHQTLRVTPAMEAGVTDPVWGIVEILGLVQ
;
A
#
# COMPACT_ATOMS: atom_id res chain seq x y z
N MET A 1 13.75 -22.17 11.43
CA MET A 1 13.15 -22.35 10.09
C MET A 1 12.04 -23.43 10.01
N ARG A 2 12.12 -24.57 10.69
CA ARG A 2 11.08 -25.64 10.70
C ARG A 2 9.73 -25.23 11.34
N ARG A 3 9.70 -24.40 12.39
CA ARG A 3 8.47 -24.01 13.09
C ARG A 3 7.47 -23.19 12.22
N ARG A 4 7.94 -22.33 11.32
CA ARG A 4 7.05 -21.53 10.42
C ARG A 4 6.26 -22.41 9.43
N ARG A 5 6.87 -23.47 8.85
CA ARG A 5 6.19 -24.38 7.92
C ARG A 5 5.08 -25.20 8.60
N THR A 6 5.29 -25.59 9.85
CA THR A 6 4.31 -26.39 10.63
C THR A 6 3.09 -25.54 11.01
N TYR A 7 3.27 -24.32 11.52
CA TYR A 7 2.17 -23.41 11.84
C TYR A 7 1.35 -23.01 10.58
N ARG A 8 2.02 -22.78 9.44
CA ARG A 8 1.35 -22.47 8.18
C ARG A 8 0.49 -23.63 7.65
N LYS A 9 0.91 -24.88 7.87
CA LYS A 9 0.13 -26.06 7.47
C LYS A 9 -1.09 -26.31 8.36
N ILE A 10 -0.98 -26.12 9.68
CA ILE A 10 -2.03 -26.44 10.65
C ILE A 10 -3.18 -25.42 10.60
N ARG A 11 -2.90 -24.15 10.25
CA ARG A 11 -3.88 -23.05 10.24
C ARG A 11 -4.09 -22.42 8.87
N LYS A 12 -3.85 -23.20 7.82
CA LYS A 12 -4.08 -22.77 6.44
C LYS A 12 -5.58 -22.46 6.24
N GLY A 13 -5.88 -21.25 5.76
CA GLY A 13 -7.26 -20.81 5.51
C GLY A 13 -7.90 -20.00 6.66
N GLN A 14 -7.30 -19.95 7.85
CA GLN A 14 -7.77 -19.05 8.89
C GLN A 14 -7.22 -17.64 8.68
N PHE A 15 -8.07 -16.62 8.82
CA PHE A 15 -7.64 -15.22 8.74
C PHE A 15 -6.57 -14.94 9.81
N GLY A 16 -5.53 -14.20 9.44
CA GLY A 16 -4.42 -13.90 10.35
C GLY A 16 -3.31 -14.94 10.42
N TYR A 17 -3.48 -16.09 9.75
CA TYR A 17 -2.45 -17.12 9.64
C TYR A 17 -2.07 -17.34 8.18
N GLY A 18 -0.84 -17.02 7.84
CA GLY A 18 -0.32 -17.17 6.48
C GLY A 18 -0.03 -15.84 5.81
N ASP A 19 -0.49 -15.67 4.58
CA ASP A 19 -0.19 -14.50 3.77
C ASP A 19 -1.20 -13.39 4.08
N VAL A 20 -0.83 -12.48 4.95
CA VAL A 20 -1.55 -11.23 5.22
C VAL A 20 -0.89 -10.13 4.41
N TRP A 21 -1.69 -9.40 3.65
CA TRP A 21 -1.26 -8.33 2.76
C TRP A 21 -1.67 -6.97 3.32
N THR A 22 -0.84 -5.97 3.05
CA THR A 22 -1.16 -4.58 3.33
C THR A 22 -1.34 -3.87 2.00
N PHE A 23 -2.57 -3.43 1.74
CA PHE A 23 -2.92 -2.56 0.64
C PHE A 23 -2.64 -1.11 1.06
N THR A 24 -2.14 -0.29 0.16
CA THR A 24 -1.78 1.10 0.46
C THR A 24 -2.04 1.97 -0.75
N ALA A 25 -2.79 3.05 -0.58
CA ALA A 25 -2.90 4.11 -1.56
C ALA A 25 -1.99 5.28 -1.17
N LEU A 26 -1.45 5.97 -2.16
CA LEU A 26 -0.58 7.12 -1.96
C LEU A 26 -0.88 8.18 -3.02
N CYS A 27 -1.07 9.41 -2.60
CA CYS A 27 -1.11 10.56 -3.50
C CYS A 27 0.31 10.87 -4.02
N ALA A 28 0.46 10.93 -5.34
CA ALA A 28 1.77 11.17 -5.96
C ALA A 28 2.31 12.58 -5.70
N ASP A 29 1.44 13.56 -5.54
CA ASP A 29 1.81 14.97 -5.34
C ASP A 29 2.10 15.25 -3.86
N THR A 30 1.10 15.07 -3.01
CA THR A 30 1.18 15.40 -1.58
C THR A 30 1.90 14.35 -0.74
N LYS A 31 2.16 13.16 -1.29
CA LYS A 31 2.71 11.98 -0.59
C LYS A 31 1.81 11.48 0.56
N LEU A 32 0.60 12.01 0.68
CA LEU A 32 -0.37 11.54 1.67
C LEU A 32 -0.75 10.08 1.39
N VAL A 33 -0.86 9.29 2.45
CA VAL A 33 -1.47 7.96 2.43
C VAL A 33 -2.91 8.11 2.91
N PRO A 34 -3.91 8.26 2.01
CA PRO A 34 -5.30 8.49 2.40
C PRO A 34 -5.92 7.26 3.02
N THR A 35 -5.56 6.07 2.56
CA THR A 35 -6.08 4.81 3.09
C THR A 35 -5.07 3.67 3.00
N TRP A 36 -5.27 2.70 3.86
CA TRP A 36 -4.57 1.42 3.88
C TRP A 36 -5.52 0.32 4.38
N TYR A 37 -5.28 -0.91 3.98
CA TYR A 37 -6.10 -2.05 4.38
C TYR A 37 -5.23 -3.28 4.63
N ILE A 38 -5.57 -4.07 5.65
CA ILE A 38 -4.88 -5.33 5.97
C ILE A 38 -5.86 -6.47 5.79
N GLY A 39 -5.54 -7.38 4.88
CA GLY A 39 -6.40 -8.49 4.56
C GLY A 39 -5.73 -9.59 3.76
N LYS A 40 -6.54 -10.46 3.21
CA LYS A 40 -6.12 -11.45 2.24
C LYS A 40 -5.92 -10.80 0.87
N ARG A 41 -5.21 -11.49 -0.01
CA ARG A 41 -5.09 -11.07 -1.41
C ARG A 41 -6.24 -11.66 -2.21
N ASP A 42 -7.45 -11.20 -1.93
CA ASP A 42 -8.69 -11.62 -2.57
C ASP A 42 -9.52 -10.39 -3.03
N MET A 43 -10.58 -10.68 -3.76
CA MET A 43 -11.45 -9.66 -4.33
C MET A 43 -12.18 -8.85 -3.25
N GLU A 44 -12.62 -9.50 -2.19
CA GLU A 44 -13.34 -8.87 -1.09
C GLU A 44 -12.50 -7.77 -0.44
N CYS A 45 -11.26 -8.10 -0.05
CA CYS A 45 -10.34 -7.14 0.55
C CYS A 45 -9.95 -6.01 -0.42
N ALA A 46 -9.79 -6.32 -1.71
CA ALA A 46 -9.50 -5.31 -2.72
C ALA A 46 -10.68 -4.34 -2.91
N THR A 47 -11.92 -4.86 -2.90
CA THR A 47 -13.14 -4.05 -3.03
C THR A 47 -13.33 -3.16 -1.81
N GLU A 48 -13.18 -3.67 -0.58
CA GLU A 48 -13.27 -2.88 0.64
C GLU A 48 -12.20 -1.77 0.69
N PHE A 49 -10.99 -2.09 0.28
CA PHE A 49 -9.92 -1.09 0.17
C PHE A 49 -10.26 0.02 -0.83
N MET A 50 -10.80 -0.32 -2.01
CA MET A 50 -11.17 0.66 -3.04
C MET A 50 -12.38 1.48 -2.64
N LYS A 51 -13.38 0.91 -1.95
CA LYS A 51 -14.52 1.64 -1.39
C LYS A 51 -14.09 2.65 -0.32
N ASP A 52 -13.20 2.25 0.59
CA ASP A 52 -12.66 3.19 1.59
C ASP A 52 -11.87 4.33 0.92
N LEU A 53 -11.08 4.01 -0.13
CA LEU A 53 -10.38 5.04 -0.91
C LEU A 53 -11.37 6.00 -1.58
N ALA A 54 -12.40 5.49 -2.25
CA ALA A 54 -13.42 6.30 -2.92
C ALA A 54 -14.13 7.25 -1.95
N GLY A 55 -14.49 6.76 -0.76
CA GLY A 55 -15.13 7.57 0.28
C GLY A 55 -14.26 8.70 0.86
N ARG A 56 -12.96 8.68 0.62
CA ARG A 56 -12.00 9.71 1.10
C ARG A 56 -11.63 10.73 0.04
N LEU A 57 -12.05 10.54 -1.19
CA LEU A 57 -11.72 11.42 -2.31
C LEU A 57 -12.95 12.27 -2.66
N SER A 58 -12.78 13.58 -2.73
CA SER A 58 -13.84 14.52 -3.07
C SER A 58 -13.91 14.85 -4.57
N ASN A 59 -12.81 14.61 -5.29
CA ASN A 59 -12.69 14.97 -6.70
C ASN A 59 -12.34 13.74 -7.55
N ARG A 60 -12.63 13.83 -8.86
CA ARG A 60 -12.12 12.87 -9.83
C ARG A 60 -10.60 12.86 -9.81
N VAL A 61 -10.01 11.68 -9.71
CA VAL A 61 -8.56 11.50 -9.65
C VAL A 61 -8.07 10.52 -10.72
N GLN A 62 -6.80 10.59 -11.03
CA GLN A 62 -6.14 9.54 -11.78
C GLN A 62 -5.58 8.50 -10.80
N LEU A 63 -6.03 7.25 -10.96
CA LEU A 63 -5.57 6.11 -10.17
C LEU A 63 -4.69 5.19 -11.03
N THR A 64 -3.54 4.81 -10.51
CA THR A 64 -2.70 3.77 -11.11
C THR A 64 -2.50 2.63 -10.13
N THR A 65 -2.78 1.41 -10.57
CA THR A 65 -2.50 0.20 -9.78
C THR A 65 -1.43 -0.66 -10.45
N ASP A 66 -0.91 -1.65 -9.73
CA ASP A 66 -0.16 -2.74 -10.34
C ASP A 66 -1.09 -3.61 -11.22
N GLY A 67 -0.50 -4.56 -11.97
CA GLY A 67 -1.24 -5.44 -12.88
C GLY A 67 -2.10 -6.52 -12.18
N HIS A 68 -2.47 -6.33 -10.90
CA HIS A 68 -3.29 -7.29 -10.19
C HIS A 68 -4.74 -7.27 -10.70
N LYS A 69 -5.22 -8.39 -11.23
CA LYS A 69 -6.52 -8.49 -11.90
C LYS A 69 -7.72 -8.09 -11.02
N MET A 70 -7.64 -8.31 -9.71
CA MET A 70 -8.70 -7.96 -8.76
C MET A 70 -9.00 -6.46 -8.72
N TYR A 71 -8.02 -5.61 -9.05
CA TYR A 71 -8.25 -4.17 -9.09
C TYR A 71 -9.17 -3.72 -10.21
N LEU A 72 -9.30 -4.47 -11.31
CA LEU A 72 -10.20 -4.11 -12.41
C LEU A 72 -11.64 -4.02 -11.91
N GLU A 73 -12.13 -5.08 -11.30
CA GLU A 73 -13.50 -5.16 -10.77
C GLU A 73 -13.69 -4.32 -9.50
N ALA A 74 -12.68 -4.30 -8.60
CA ALA A 74 -12.76 -3.52 -7.38
C ALA A 74 -12.84 -2.00 -7.63
N VAL A 75 -12.08 -1.48 -8.60
CA VAL A 75 -12.12 -0.06 -8.98
C VAL A 75 -13.43 0.27 -9.69
N GLU A 76 -13.89 -0.57 -10.61
CA GLU A 76 -15.18 -0.40 -11.28
C GLU A 76 -16.33 -0.36 -10.27
N SER A 77 -16.36 -1.29 -9.30
CA SER A 77 -17.36 -1.34 -8.23
C SER A 77 -17.36 -0.13 -7.30
N ALA A 78 -16.19 0.46 -7.04
CA ALA A 78 -16.04 1.55 -6.07
C ALA A 78 -16.21 2.94 -6.70
N PHE A 79 -15.78 3.13 -7.93
CA PHE A 79 -15.70 4.44 -8.60
C PHE A 79 -16.57 4.54 -9.85
N GLY A 80 -16.94 3.41 -10.47
CA GLY A 80 -17.64 3.40 -11.76
C GLY A 80 -16.86 4.19 -12.81
N SER A 81 -17.53 5.18 -13.43
CA SER A 81 -16.94 6.07 -14.44
C SER A 81 -16.23 7.31 -13.87
N GLU A 82 -16.31 7.54 -12.55
CA GLU A 82 -15.83 8.78 -11.90
C GLU A 82 -14.34 8.76 -11.59
N ILE A 83 -13.55 8.01 -12.37
CA ILE A 83 -12.11 7.88 -12.19
C ILE A 83 -11.39 7.77 -13.53
N ASP A 84 -10.14 8.24 -13.59
CA ASP A 84 -9.21 7.97 -14.67
C ASP A 84 -8.27 6.84 -14.24
N PHE A 85 -8.61 5.60 -14.64
CA PHE A 85 -7.95 4.41 -14.13
C PHE A 85 -7.00 3.78 -15.14
N SER A 86 -5.82 3.43 -14.65
CA SER A 86 -4.80 2.73 -15.42
C SER A 86 -4.10 1.64 -14.60
N GLN A 87 -3.56 0.65 -15.28
CA GLN A 87 -2.66 -0.33 -14.68
C GLN A 87 -1.25 -0.19 -15.25
N PHE A 88 -0.26 -0.30 -14.36
CA PHE A 88 1.15 -0.33 -14.69
C PHE A 88 1.73 -1.73 -14.42
N ILE A 89 2.00 -2.47 -15.50
CA ILE A 89 2.46 -3.86 -15.42
C ILE A 89 3.96 -3.90 -15.65
N LYS A 90 4.69 -4.50 -14.73
CA LYS A 90 6.12 -4.78 -14.86
C LYS A 90 6.32 -6.19 -15.37
N ILE A 91 7.03 -6.33 -16.47
CA ILE A 91 7.40 -7.62 -17.06
C ILE A 91 8.76 -8.01 -16.52
N TYR A 92 8.84 -9.16 -15.90
CA TYR A 92 10.08 -9.70 -15.36
C TYR A 92 10.61 -10.81 -16.26
N GLY A 93 11.90 -10.73 -16.60
CA GLY A 93 12.59 -11.74 -17.39
C GLY A 93 12.73 -13.08 -16.64
N ASN A 94 12.90 -14.15 -17.41
CA ASN A 94 13.26 -15.45 -16.86
C ASN A 94 14.70 -15.38 -16.36
N THR A 95 14.86 -15.39 -15.04
CA THR A 95 16.17 -15.54 -14.40
C THR A 95 16.48 -17.03 -14.27
N GLU A 96 17.69 -17.46 -14.62
CA GLU A 96 18.15 -18.86 -14.41
C GLU A 96 17.94 -19.30 -12.97
N GLU A 97 17.62 -20.58 -12.74
CA GLU A 97 17.20 -21.06 -11.40
C GLU A 97 18.24 -20.83 -10.30
N GLU A 98 19.51 -20.84 -10.64
CA GLU A 98 20.62 -20.56 -9.70
C GLU A 98 20.65 -19.08 -9.28
N GLN A 99 20.34 -18.17 -10.18
CA GLN A 99 20.30 -16.73 -9.89
C GLN A 99 19.04 -16.31 -9.11
N LYS A 100 17.91 -17.03 -9.25
CA LYS A 100 16.64 -16.76 -8.50
C LYS A 100 16.82 -16.79 -6.99
N ARG A 101 17.84 -17.48 -6.50
CA ARG A 101 18.07 -17.64 -5.05
C ARG A 101 18.71 -16.40 -4.43
N TYR A 102 19.48 -15.63 -5.17
CA TYR A 102 20.31 -14.54 -4.67
C TYR A 102 20.04 -13.19 -5.33
N SER A 103 19.47 -13.17 -6.52
CA SER A 103 19.15 -11.93 -7.26
C SER A 103 17.65 -11.80 -7.50
N PRO A 104 17.07 -10.60 -7.32
CA PRO A 104 15.69 -10.35 -7.72
C PRO A 104 15.59 -10.45 -9.25
N ALA A 105 14.42 -10.91 -9.75
CA ALA A 105 14.14 -10.93 -11.17
C ALA A 105 14.30 -9.54 -11.78
N GLN A 106 15.01 -9.44 -12.91
CA GLN A 106 15.19 -8.17 -13.61
C GLN A 106 13.91 -7.77 -14.34
N CYS A 107 13.49 -6.50 -14.19
CA CYS A 107 12.42 -5.93 -14.97
C CYS A 107 12.94 -5.70 -16.41
N VAL A 108 12.40 -6.44 -17.36
CA VAL A 108 12.79 -6.39 -18.78
C VAL A 108 11.89 -5.49 -19.61
N GLY A 109 10.74 -5.08 -19.07
CA GLY A 109 9.79 -4.20 -19.74
C GLY A 109 8.67 -3.74 -18.83
N THR A 110 7.93 -2.75 -19.31
CA THR A 110 6.75 -2.23 -18.64
C THR A 110 5.63 -2.01 -19.64
N GLU A 111 4.40 -2.26 -19.24
CA GLU A 111 3.20 -1.97 -20.02
C GLU A 111 2.28 -1.03 -19.24
N LYS A 112 1.69 -0.08 -19.95
CA LYS A 112 0.69 0.85 -19.43
C LYS A 112 -0.65 0.53 -20.07
N HIS A 113 -1.60 0.13 -19.25
CA HIS A 113 -2.96 -0.18 -19.69
C HIS A 113 -3.91 0.89 -19.19
N ARG A 114 -4.51 1.67 -20.08
CA ARG A 114 -5.61 2.59 -19.75
C ARG A 114 -6.90 1.80 -19.71
N ILE A 115 -7.63 1.85 -18.60
CA ILE A 115 -8.81 1.02 -18.36
C ILE A 115 -10.08 1.86 -18.44
N THR A 116 -10.15 2.97 -17.69
CA THR A 116 -11.33 3.84 -17.61
C THR A 116 -10.90 5.29 -17.71
N GLY A 117 -11.72 6.11 -18.37
CA GLY A 117 -11.47 7.54 -18.53
C GLY A 117 -10.31 7.87 -19.45
N SER A 118 -9.61 8.96 -19.14
CA SER A 118 -8.50 9.49 -19.95
C SER A 118 -7.25 9.73 -19.10
N PRO A 119 -6.64 8.68 -18.52
CA PRO A 119 -5.46 8.85 -17.68
C PRO A 119 -4.27 9.37 -18.49
N GLU A 120 -3.55 10.34 -17.94
CA GLU A 120 -2.33 10.88 -18.52
C GLU A 120 -1.16 9.92 -18.38
N ASP A 121 -0.43 9.66 -19.45
CA ASP A 121 0.71 8.72 -19.47
C ASP A 121 1.81 9.09 -18.47
N LYS A 122 2.01 10.38 -18.23
CA LYS A 122 3.02 10.90 -17.29
C LYS A 122 2.71 10.49 -15.85
N GLY A 123 1.42 10.39 -15.50
CA GLY A 123 0.95 9.98 -14.18
C GLY A 123 0.92 8.46 -13.96
N ILE A 124 1.05 7.65 -15.05
CA ILE A 124 0.97 6.19 -14.93
C ILE A 124 2.28 5.61 -14.39
N SER A 125 2.35 5.42 -13.08
CA SER A 125 3.52 4.89 -12.40
C SER A 125 3.17 4.28 -11.04
N THR A 126 3.85 3.19 -10.66
CA THR A 126 3.79 2.58 -9.32
C THR A 126 4.99 2.94 -8.43
N SER A 127 5.91 3.76 -8.92
CA SER A 127 7.18 4.07 -8.23
C SER A 127 6.98 4.72 -6.86
N TYR A 128 5.98 5.57 -6.71
CA TYR A 128 5.69 6.25 -5.44
C TYR A 128 5.20 5.29 -4.37
N VAL A 129 4.26 4.41 -4.68
CA VAL A 129 3.77 3.41 -3.73
C VAL A 129 4.83 2.35 -3.41
N GLU A 130 5.67 1.99 -4.38
CA GLU A 130 6.81 1.10 -4.16
C GLU A 130 7.84 1.73 -3.21
N ARG A 131 8.11 3.03 -3.39
CA ARG A 131 8.96 3.79 -2.46
C ARG A 131 8.36 3.86 -1.07
N GLN A 132 7.04 4.05 -0.95
CA GLN A 132 6.35 4.04 0.33
C GLN A 132 6.42 2.66 1.00
N ASN A 133 6.26 1.59 0.24
CA ASN A 133 6.43 0.22 0.74
C ASN A 133 7.86 -0.03 1.25
N LEU A 134 8.87 0.55 0.61
CA LEU A 134 10.26 0.51 1.10
C LEU A 134 10.40 1.29 2.41
N THR A 135 9.86 2.51 2.48
CA THR A 135 9.85 3.35 3.69
C THR A 135 9.21 2.61 4.86
N MET A 136 8.07 1.96 4.63
CA MET A 136 7.39 1.13 5.63
C MET A 136 8.29 -0.02 6.13
N ARG A 137 8.98 -0.72 5.23
CA ARG A 137 9.93 -1.79 5.59
C ARG A 137 11.12 -1.26 6.39
N MET A 138 11.63 -0.08 6.08
CA MET A 138 12.74 0.53 6.79
C MET A 138 12.34 1.00 8.20
N ASN A 139 11.15 1.56 8.35
CA ASN A 139 10.68 2.13 9.60
C ASN A 139 10.00 1.11 10.53
N MET A 140 9.44 0.04 9.97
CA MET A 140 8.71 -0.97 10.72
C MET A 140 9.43 -2.31 10.68
N ARG A 141 10.10 -2.67 11.77
CA ARG A 141 10.84 -3.94 11.88
C ARG A 141 9.96 -5.19 11.60
N ARG A 142 8.63 -5.06 11.73
CA ARG A 142 7.68 -6.16 11.43
C ARG A 142 7.66 -6.58 9.97
N PHE A 143 8.03 -5.68 9.05
CA PHE A 143 8.08 -5.92 7.59
C PHE A 143 9.48 -6.27 7.08
N THR A 144 10.53 -6.21 7.91
CA THR A 144 11.86 -6.62 7.49
C THR A 144 11.94 -8.14 7.33
N ARG A 145 12.81 -8.61 6.44
CA ARG A 145 13.01 -10.06 6.22
C ARG A 145 13.68 -10.69 7.44
N PHE A 146 13.16 -11.86 7.85
CA PHE A 146 13.75 -12.72 8.89
C PHE A 146 13.87 -12.17 10.33
N PRO A 147 13.14 -11.14 10.78
CA PRO A 147 13.20 -10.74 12.16
C PRO A 147 12.29 -11.62 13.02
N ASN A 148 12.58 -11.65 14.31
CA ASN A 148 11.67 -12.21 15.31
C ASN A 148 10.54 -11.23 15.70
N ALA A 149 10.45 -10.07 15.04
CA ALA A 149 9.52 -8.97 15.34
C ALA A 149 8.20 -9.02 14.56
N PHE A 150 7.86 -10.14 13.90
CA PHE A 150 6.58 -10.28 13.19
C PHE A 150 5.40 -10.28 14.17
N SER A 151 4.28 -9.71 13.74
CA SER A 151 3.04 -9.75 14.52
C SER A 151 2.46 -11.17 14.52
N LYS A 152 2.12 -11.66 15.73
CA LYS A 152 1.47 -12.97 15.89
C LYS A 152 -0.04 -12.88 15.64
N LYS A 153 -0.63 -11.69 15.87
CA LYS A 153 -2.05 -11.37 15.66
C LYS A 153 -2.18 -10.28 14.60
N VAL A 154 -3.22 -10.38 13.78
CA VAL A 154 -3.48 -9.40 12.69
C VAL A 154 -3.83 -8.03 13.27
N GLU A 155 -4.58 -8.00 14.37
CA GLU A 155 -4.96 -6.77 15.07
C GLU A 155 -3.73 -5.97 15.50
N ASN A 156 -2.71 -6.64 16.05
CA ASN A 156 -1.45 -5.99 16.44
C ASN A 156 -0.67 -5.47 15.22
N LEU A 157 -0.81 -6.12 14.07
CA LEU A 157 -0.25 -5.61 12.81
C LEU A 157 -1.02 -4.37 12.36
N ALA A 158 -2.36 -4.42 12.39
CA ALA A 158 -3.22 -3.31 12.02
C ALA A 158 -2.94 -2.06 12.87
N CYS A 159 -2.90 -2.19 14.19
CA CYS A 159 -2.56 -1.09 15.10
C CYS A 159 -1.17 -0.49 14.81
N ALA A 160 -0.18 -1.34 14.51
CA ALA A 160 1.17 -0.87 14.20
C ALA A 160 1.22 -0.13 12.84
N VAL A 161 0.45 -0.57 11.85
CA VAL A 161 0.34 0.09 10.54
C VAL A 161 -0.42 1.41 10.68
N ALA A 162 -1.50 1.45 11.47
CA ALA A 162 -2.24 2.66 11.79
C ALA A 162 -1.33 3.73 12.39
N LEU A 163 -0.58 3.37 13.44
CA LEU A 163 0.35 4.28 14.09
C LEU A 163 1.46 4.75 13.13
N HIS A 164 1.97 3.85 12.29
CA HIS A 164 2.98 4.21 11.29
C HIS A 164 2.46 5.26 10.31
N PHE A 165 1.28 5.07 9.72
CA PHE A 165 0.73 6.02 8.75
C PHE A 165 0.23 7.30 9.39
N MET A 166 -0.27 7.25 10.64
CA MET A 166 -0.57 8.44 11.41
C MET A 166 0.70 9.30 11.59
N TYR A 167 1.78 8.70 12.08
CA TYR A 167 3.06 9.39 12.22
C TYR A 167 3.60 9.90 10.88
N TYR A 168 3.54 9.07 9.83
CA TYR A 168 4.00 9.42 8.49
C TYR A 168 3.25 10.62 7.91
N ASN A 169 1.93 10.61 8.00
CA ASN A 169 1.10 11.65 7.42
C ASN A 169 1.16 12.98 8.20
N PHE A 170 1.16 12.94 9.53
CA PHE A 170 0.91 14.12 10.36
C PHE A 170 2.15 14.64 11.12
N CYS A 171 3.11 13.78 11.45
CA CYS A 171 4.23 14.15 12.30
C CYS A 171 5.55 14.26 11.54
N ARG A 172 5.73 13.46 10.51
CA ARG A 172 7.00 13.39 9.79
C ARG A 172 7.04 14.42 8.67
N VAL A 173 7.94 15.40 8.79
CA VAL A 173 8.27 16.33 7.70
C VAL A 173 8.91 15.54 6.55
N HIS A 174 8.30 15.61 5.36
CA HIS A 174 8.79 14.95 4.17
C HIS A 174 9.93 15.77 3.54
N GLN A 175 11.05 15.12 3.22
CA GLN A 175 12.29 15.80 2.81
C GLN A 175 12.09 16.69 1.56
N THR A 176 11.32 16.24 0.58
CA THR A 176 11.08 17.00 -0.66
C THR A 176 9.97 18.04 -0.52
N LEU A 177 8.96 17.79 0.30
CA LEU A 177 7.84 18.72 0.51
C LEU A 177 8.19 19.83 1.49
N ARG A 178 9.12 19.58 2.42
CA ARG A 178 9.48 20.48 3.54
C ARG A 178 8.36 20.67 4.57
N VAL A 179 7.25 20.00 4.40
CA VAL A 179 6.08 19.93 5.30
C VAL A 179 5.67 18.47 5.46
N THR A 180 4.66 18.21 6.31
CA THR A 180 4.10 16.85 6.40
C THR A 180 3.18 16.57 5.22
N PRO A 181 2.96 15.30 4.83
CA PRO A 181 2.00 14.95 3.78
C PRO A 181 0.58 15.48 4.03
N ALA A 182 0.14 15.51 5.29
CA ALA A 182 -1.17 16.04 5.66
C ALA A 182 -1.26 17.56 5.50
N MET A 183 -0.17 18.29 5.79
CA MET A 183 -0.08 19.72 5.54
C MET A 183 -0.11 20.04 4.04
N GLU A 184 0.66 19.31 3.24
CA GLU A 184 0.68 19.48 1.78
C GLU A 184 -0.69 19.18 1.15
N ALA A 185 -1.44 18.26 1.73
CA ALA A 185 -2.80 17.93 1.29
C ALA A 185 -3.87 18.87 1.85
N GLY A 186 -3.52 19.87 2.65
CA GLY A 186 -4.47 20.80 3.26
C GLY A 186 -5.37 20.17 4.33
N VAL A 187 -4.97 19.05 4.92
CA VAL A 187 -5.73 18.34 5.97
C VAL A 187 -5.47 18.93 7.35
N THR A 188 -4.29 19.48 7.57
CA THR A 188 -3.89 20.14 8.82
C THR A 188 -2.87 21.24 8.55
N ASP A 189 -2.85 22.27 9.37
CA ASP A 189 -1.86 23.34 9.26
C ASP A 189 -0.58 23.06 10.06
N PRO A 190 -0.64 22.53 11.31
CA PRO A 190 0.56 22.30 12.10
C PRO A 190 1.16 20.89 11.88
N VAL A 191 2.45 20.77 12.16
CA VAL A 191 3.07 19.46 12.38
C VAL A 191 2.57 18.92 13.72
N TRP A 192 2.03 17.71 13.71
CA TRP A 192 1.53 17.06 14.93
C TRP A 192 2.67 16.44 15.74
N GLY A 193 2.62 16.60 17.05
CA GLY A 193 3.42 15.85 18.01
C GLY A 193 2.69 14.62 18.54
N ILE A 194 3.30 13.94 19.49
CA ILE A 194 2.71 12.74 20.13
C ILE A 194 1.45 13.11 20.93
N VAL A 195 1.41 14.32 21.50
CA VAL A 195 0.28 14.78 22.33
C VAL A 195 -1.00 14.89 21.50
N GLU A 196 -0.91 15.44 20.30
CA GLU A 196 -2.04 15.56 19.38
C GLU A 196 -2.56 14.18 18.97
N ILE A 197 -1.65 13.22 18.69
CA ILE A 197 -2.04 11.84 18.37
C ILE A 197 -2.77 11.18 19.55
N LEU A 198 -2.28 11.37 20.77
CA LEU A 198 -2.89 10.80 21.97
C LEU A 198 -4.27 11.42 22.25
N GLY A 199 -4.47 12.70 21.90
CA GLY A 199 -5.75 13.38 22.02
C GLY A 199 -6.88 12.78 21.17
N LEU A 200 -6.55 12.00 20.13
CA LEU A 200 -7.55 11.30 19.31
C LEU A 200 -8.13 10.04 19.97
N VAL A 201 -7.55 9.58 21.08
CA VAL A 201 -7.93 8.30 21.74
C VAL A 201 -8.83 8.55 22.97
N GLN A 202 -9.18 9.81 23.25
CA GLN A 202 -10.06 10.21 24.37
C GLN A 202 -11.53 10.17 23.99
#